data_0863d620bcd6604ca6f8f03b1ae315bb
#
_entry.id   0863d620bcd6604ca6f8f03b1ae315bb
#
_cell.length_a   1.000
_cell.length_b   1.000
_cell.length_c   1.000
_cell.angle_alpha   90.00
_cell.angle_beta   90.00
_cell.angle_gamma   90.00
#
_symmetry.space_group_name_H-M   'P 1'
#
loop_
_entity.id
_entity.type
_entity.pdbx_description
1 polymer ?
#
loop_
_entity_poly.entity_id
_entity_poly.type
_entity_poly.pdbx_seq_one_letter_code
_entity_poly.pdbx_strand_id
1 'polypeptide(L)'
;RSEFHEGLCSQHVQQFYDFIETNMDFSIAFYPGEAPQRGEVRQVFEGLLKRAACNAEGKKGVFWENAENQEEAGDQDAVTLAVSYIKKNLSKNISRTNVASYVHLNEEYFSRLFKQQTGETFKDYVMMEKMREAQKLLKNSRLSVSIIASKVGYDNFSHFSKMFKKITDQTPQEYRKVH
;
A
#
# COMPACT_ATOMS: atom_id res chain seq x y z
N ARG A 1 -0.22 0.11 44.30
CA ARG A 1 -0.47 0.59 42.93
C ARG A 1 0.84 0.47 42.17
N SER A 2 1.04 -0.65 41.51
CA SER A 2 2.17 -0.85 40.61
C SER A 2 1.86 -0.13 39.31
N GLU A 3 2.64 0.87 38.94
CA GLU A 3 2.67 1.43 37.60
C GLU A 3 3.13 0.30 36.67
N PHE A 4 2.20 -0.28 35.94
CA PHE A 4 2.49 -1.17 34.84
C PHE A 4 3.10 -0.29 33.74
N HIS A 5 4.40 -0.40 33.53
CA HIS A 5 5.06 0.26 32.42
C HIS A 5 4.64 -0.43 31.12
N GLU A 6 3.91 0.27 30.27
CA GLU A 6 3.47 -0.20 28.92
C GLU A 6 4.60 -0.81 28.12
N GLY A 7 5.82 -0.28 28.20
CA GLY A 7 6.99 -0.80 27.51
C GLY A 7 7.43 -2.21 27.95
N LEU A 8 7.23 -2.58 29.22
CA LEU A 8 7.57 -3.91 29.73
C LEU A 8 6.59 -4.98 29.25
N CYS A 9 5.32 -4.64 29.13
CA CYS A 9 4.28 -5.56 28.63
C CYS A 9 4.50 -5.87 27.14
N SER A 10 4.77 -4.85 26.32
CA SER A 10 5.06 -5.00 24.90
C SER A 10 6.27 -5.92 24.64
N GLN A 11 7.33 -5.78 25.41
CA GLN A 11 8.54 -6.57 25.26
C GLN A 11 8.31 -8.05 25.62
N HIS A 12 7.52 -8.33 26.66
CA HIS A 12 7.22 -9.72 27.05
C HIS A 12 6.28 -10.41 26.06
N VAL A 13 5.30 -9.70 25.51
CA VAL A 13 4.41 -10.25 24.48
C VAL A 13 5.21 -10.56 23.21
N GLN A 14 6.11 -9.69 22.79
CA GLN A 14 6.97 -9.95 21.63
C GLN A 14 7.90 -11.14 21.87
N GLN A 15 8.54 -11.23 23.04
CA GLN A 15 9.39 -12.39 23.42
C GLN A 15 8.61 -13.71 23.42
N PHE A 16 7.35 -13.68 23.89
CA PHE A 16 6.49 -14.86 23.90
C PHE A 16 6.09 -15.27 22.48
N TYR A 17 5.79 -14.31 21.62
CA TYR A 17 5.52 -14.56 20.21
C TYR A 17 6.73 -15.19 19.52
N ASP A 18 7.92 -14.59 19.67
CA ASP A 18 9.16 -15.07 19.08
C ASP A 18 9.52 -16.49 19.60
N PHE A 19 9.24 -16.78 20.88
CA PHE A 19 9.43 -18.11 21.44
C PHE A 19 8.53 -19.15 20.78
N ILE A 20 7.24 -18.83 20.56
CA ILE A 20 6.29 -19.74 19.89
C ILE A 20 6.67 -19.96 18.44
N GLU A 21 6.97 -18.90 17.69
CA GLU A 21 7.39 -19.01 16.27
C GLU A 21 8.66 -19.87 16.11
N THR A 22 9.59 -19.79 17.08
CA THR A 22 10.86 -20.52 17.01
C THR A 22 10.73 -21.99 17.42
N ASN A 23 9.81 -22.31 18.33
CA ASN A 23 9.79 -23.64 18.96
C ASN A 23 8.54 -24.48 18.62
N MET A 24 7.57 -23.94 17.88
CA MET A 24 6.32 -24.63 17.57
C MET A 24 6.01 -24.60 16.08
N ASP A 25 5.49 -25.72 15.56
CA ASP A 25 5.13 -25.90 14.14
C ASP A 25 3.79 -25.23 13.76
N PHE A 26 3.30 -24.28 14.54
CA PHE A 26 2.09 -23.53 14.22
C PHE A 26 2.32 -22.03 14.37
N SER A 27 1.55 -21.29 13.63
CA SER A 27 1.63 -19.83 13.59
C SER A 27 0.43 -19.22 14.29
N ILE A 28 0.69 -18.20 15.09
CA ILE A 28 -0.37 -17.49 15.82
C ILE A 28 -0.29 -15.99 15.53
N ALA A 29 -1.44 -15.34 15.62
CA ALA A 29 -1.54 -13.90 15.64
C ALA A 29 -2.03 -13.45 17.02
N PHE A 30 -1.33 -12.50 17.61
CA PHE A 30 -1.70 -11.89 18.88
C PHE A 30 -2.36 -10.54 18.65
N TYR A 31 -3.46 -10.33 19.34
CA TYR A 31 -4.16 -9.05 19.37
C TYR A 31 -4.22 -8.58 20.84
N PRO A 32 -3.14 -7.99 21.35
CA PRO A 32 -3.15 -7.48 22.72
C PRO A 32 -4.12 -6.30 22.80
N GLY A 33 -4.87 -6.23 23.90
CA GLY A 33 -5.79 -5.16 24.21
C GLY A 33 -5.62 -4.72 25.66
N GLU A 34 -6.07 -3.54 25.98
CA GLU A 34 -6.15 -3.10 27.37
C GLU A 34 -7.19 -3.93 28.16
N ALA A 35 -6.93 -4.11 29.46
CA ALA A 35 -7.88 -4.77 30.34
C ALA A 35 -9.14 -3.89 30.48
N PRO A 36 -10.32 -4.32 30.01
CA PRO A 36 -11.51 -3.48 30.00
C PRO A 36 -11.99 -3.20 31.42
N GLN A 37 -12.48 -1.99 31.64
CA GLN A 37 -13.26 -1.70 32.84
C GLN A 37 -14.61 -2.42 32.81
N ARG A 38 -15.22 -2.59 33.99
CA ARG A 38 -16.51 -3.29 34.10
C ARG A 38 -17.58 -2.56 33.26
N GLY A 39 -18.01 -3.15 32.16
CA GLY A 39 -18.98 -2.59 31.19
C GLY A 39 -18.42 -2.42 29.76
N GLU A 40 -17.12 -2.38 29.56
CA GLU A 40 -16.48 -2.16 28.26
C GLU A 40 -16.04 -3.45 27.56
N VAL A 41 -16.19 -4.61 28.23
CA VAL A 41 -15.74 -5.92 27.72
C VAL A 41 -16.28 -6.21 26.31
N ARG A 42 -17.53 -5.82 26.06
CA ARG A 42 -18.16 -6.05 24.76
C ARG A 42 -17.50 -5.22 23.65
N GLN A 43 -17.21 -3.94 23.89
CA GLN A 43 -16.60 -3.04 22.92
C GLN A 43 -15.17 -3.48 22.60
N VAL A 44 -14.39 -3.82 23.63
CA VAL A 44 -13.02 -4.36 23.46
C VAL A 44 -13.06 -5.67 22.68
N PHE A 45 -13.97 -6.58 22.98
CA PHE A 45 -14.11 -7.83 22.26
C PHE A 45 -14.53 -7.63 20.79
N GLU A 46 -15.48 -6.73 20.52
CA GLU A 46 -15.87 -6.37 19.15
C GLU A 46 -14.70 -5.73 18.37
N GLY A 47 -13.88 -4.88 19.00
CA GLY A 47 -12.66 -4.33 18.42
C GLY A 47 -11.62 -5.41 18.08
N LEU A 48 -11.39 -6.36 19.01
CA LEU A 48 -10.51 -7.50 18.78
C LEU A 48 -10.99 -8.39 17.62
N LEU A 49 -12.31 -8.66 17.55
CA LEU A 49 -12.89 -9.42 16.43
C LEU A 49 -12.76 -8.71 15.10
N LYS A 50 -12.92 -7.39 15.05
CA LYS A 50 -12.68 -6.59 13.83
C LYS A 50 -11.22 -6.70 13.37
N ARG A 51 -10.28 -6.57 14.28
CA ARG A 51 -8.82 -6.72 13.96
C ARG A 51 -8.50 -8.13 13.48
N ALA A 52 -9.03 -9.15 14.13
CA ALA A 52 -8.84 -10.53 13.69
C ALA A 52 -9.48 -10.79 12.31
N ALA A 53 -10.66 -10.20 12.03
CA ALA A 53 -11.30 -10.29 10.71
C ALA A 53 -10.52 -9.57 9.61
N CYS A 54 -9.84 -8.46 9.93
CA CYS A 54 -8.93 -7.80 8.99
C CYS A 54 -7.69 -8.65 8.65
N ASN A 55 -7.34 -9.62 9.51
CA ASN A 55 -6.26 -10.59 9.24
C ASN A 55 -6.77 -11.87 8.54
N ALA A 56 -7.70 -11.73 7.61
CA ALA A 56 -8.30 -12.87 6.87
C ALA A 56 -7.28 -13.73 6.11
N GLU A 57 -6.08 -13.20 5.83
CA GLU A 57 -4.98 -13.92 5.18
C GLU A 57 -4.07 -14.68 6.18
N GLY A 58 -4.41 -14.70 7.47
CA GLY A 58 -3.63 -15.41 8.47
C GLY A 58 -2.21 -14.87 8.67
N LYS A 59 -2.02 -13.54 8.54
CA LYS A 59 -0.71 -12.93 8.80
C LYS A 59 -0.30 -13.19 10.24
N LYS A 60 0.96 -13.58 10.40
CA LYS A 60 1.60 -13.83 11.69
C LYS A 60 2.10 -12.51 12.28
N GLY A 61 2.03 -12.35 13.57
CA GLY A 61 2.61 -11.19 14.24
C GLY A 61 1.85 -10.76 15.50
N VAL A 62 2.33 -9.69 16.11
CA VAL A 62 1.70 -9.02 17.25
C VAL A 62 1.05 -7.73 16.77
N PHE A 63 -0.25 -7.60 16.98
CA PHE A 63 -1.05 -6.47 16.50
C PHE A 63 -1.53 -5.63 17.68
N TRP A 64 -0.87 -4.49 17.93
CA TRP A 64 -1.11 -3.63 19.10
C TRP A 64 -2.33 -2.70 18.92
N GLU A 65 -2.97 -2.32 20.04
CA GLU A 65 -4.22 -1.56 20.06
C GLU A 65 -4.07 -0.09 19.63
N ASN A 66 -2.89 0.47 19.73
CA ASN A 66 -2.61 1.86 19.33
C ASN A 66 -2.74 2.14 17.82
N ALA A 67 -3.23 1.18 17.05
CA ALA A 67 -3.56 1.34 15.64
C ALA A 67 -4.82 2.20 15.39
N GLU A 68 -5.73 2.37 16.37
CA GLU A 68 -6.97 3.12 16.09
C GLU A 68 -6.77 4.63 15.95
N ASN A 69 -5.78 5.22 16.65
CA ASN A 69 -5.36 6.62 16.41
C ASN A 69 -4.16 6.76 15.47
N GLN A 70 -3.52 5.64 15.12
CA GLN A 70 -2.48 5.57 14.08
C GLN A 70 -3.05 5.09 12.75
N GLU A 71 -4.28 4.54 12.69
CA GLU A 71 -4.88 4.11 11.44
C GLU A 71 -5.04 5.28 10.46
N GLU A 72 -5.52 6.44 10.90
CA GLU A 72 -5.63 7.59 9.98
C GLU A 72 -4.25 8.18 9.61
N ALA A 73 -3.31 8.27 10.54
CA ALA A 73 -1.96 8.75 10.25
C ALA A 73 -1.13 7.68 9.51
N GLY A 74 -1.20 6.42 9.95
CA GLY A 74 -0.51 5.29 9.30
C GLY A 74 -1.07 4.98 7.92
N ASP A 75 -2.36 5.10 7.72
CA ASP A 75 -3.03 4.92 6.43
C ASP A 75 -2.67 6.02 5.44
N GLN A 76 -2.58 7.26 5.91
CA GLN A 76 -2.14 8.38 5.08
C GLN A 76 -0.65 8.25 4.71
N ASP A 77 0.18 7.80 5.64
CA ASP A 77 1.59 7.48 5.39
C ASP A 77 1.74 6.30 4.44
N ALA A 78 0.95 5.24 4.57
CA ALA A 78 0.98 4.08 3.69
C ALA A 78 0.63 4.43 2.24
N VAL A 79 -0.39 5.25 1.99
CA VAL A 79 -0.73 5.70 0.64
C VAL A 79 0.33 6.66 0.11
N THR A 80 0.89 7.53 0.92
CA THR A 80 2.01 8.43 0.55
C THR A 80 3.24 7.62 0.14
N LEU A 81 3.60 6.58 0.90
CA LEU A 81 4.68 5.65 0.57
C LEU A 81 4.39 4.87 -0.72
N ALA A 82 3.16 4.40 -0.91
CA ALA A 82 2.73 3.73 -2.14
C ALA A 82 2.87 4.64 -3.37
N VAL A 83 2.42 5.89 -3.27
CA VAL A 83 2.57 6.90 -4.32
C VAL A 83 4.04 7.16 -4.65
N SER A 84 4.88 7.31 -3.62
CA SER A 84 6.34 7.46 -3.80
C SER A 84 6.97 6.25 -4.48
N TYR A 85 6.57 5.04 -4.08
CA TYR A 85 7.03 3.80 -4.71
C TYR A 85 6.64 3.74 -6.19
N ILE A 86 5.37 4.04 -6.52
CA ILE A 86 4.87 4.06 -7.89
C ILE A 86 5.73 5.01 -8.73
N LYS A 87 5.90 6.27 -8.29
CA LYS A 87 6.66 7.29 -9.04
C LYS A 87 8.12 6.90 -9.27
N LYS A 88 8.76 6.23 -8.33
CA LYS A 88 10.14 5.75 -8.45
C LYS A 88 10.30 4.53 -9.35
N ASN A 89 9.24 3.77 -9.58
CA ASN A 89 9.32 2.49 -10.29
C ASN A 89 8.50 2.43 -11.59
N LEU A 90 8.13 3.58 -12.19
CA LEU A 90 7.27 3.65 -13.38
C LEU A 90 7.78 2.83 -14.57
N SER A 91 9.09 2.62 -14.68
CA SER A 91 9.70 1.77 -15.71
C SER A 91 9.47 0.28 -15.53
N LYS A 92 9.02 -0.14 -14.34
CA LYS A 92 8.82 -1.55 -14.00
C LYS A 92 7.35 -1.94 -14.13
N ASN A 93 7.11 -3.25 -14.10
CA ASN A 93 5.75 -3.77 -13.95
C ASN A 93 5.33 -3.60 -12.47
N ILE A 94 4.47 -2.61 -12.21
CA ILE A 94 3.98 -2.30 -10.87
C ILE A 94 2.67 -3.06 -10.67
N SER A 95 2.70 -4.09 -9.82
CA SER A 95 1.48 -4.81 -9.43
C SER A 95 0.91 -4.26 -8.12
N ARG A 96 -0.41 -4.37 -7.98
CA ARG A 96 -1.12 -4.02 -6.74
C ARG A 96 -0.59 -4.82 -5.55
N THR A 97 -0.39 -6.12 -5.73
CA THR A 97 0.16 -7.04 -4.74
C THR A 97 1.52 -6.58 -4.22
N ASN A 98 2.44 -6.20 -5.13
CA ASN A 98 3.78 -5.75 -4.74
C ASN A 98 3.75 -4.46 -3.94
N VAL A 99 2.87 -3.51 -4.30
CA VAL A 99 2.78 -2.23 -3.59
C VAL A 99 2.09 -2.42 -2.24
N ALA A 100 1.02 -3.20 -2.18
CA ALA A 100 0.35 -3.53 -0.92
C ALA A 100 1.31 -4.20 0.08
N SER A 101 2.11 -5.18 -0.39
CA SER A 101 3.16 -5.81 0.43
C SER A 101 4.24 -4.82 0.86
N TYR A 102 4.64 -3.89 -0.01
CA TYR A 102 5.64 -2.86 0.32
C TYR A 102 5.19 -1.93 1.45
N VAL A 103 3.89 -1.62 1.50
CA VAL A 103 3.31 -0.78 2.56
C VAL A 103 2.70 -1.61 3.71
N HIS A 104 2.98 -2.92 3.75
CA HIS A 104 2.53 -3.86 4.78
C HIS A 104 1.01 -3.96 4.95
N LEU A 105 0.24 -3.74 3.87
CA LEU A 105 -1.21 -3.86 3.85
C LEU A 105 -1.64 -5.08 3.02
N ASN A 106 -2.80 -5.65 3.37
CA ASN A 106 -3.42 -6.61 2.48
C ASN A 106 -3.95 -5.92 1.21
N GLU A 107 -4.08 -6.67 0.13
CA GLU A 107 -4.36 -6.15 -1.20
C GLU A 107 -5.76 -5.51 -1.32
N GLU A 108 -6.75 -6.08 -0.64
CA GLU A 108 -8.13 -5.56 -0.66
C GLU A 108 -8.26 -4.27 0.14
N TYR A 109 -7.70 -4.26 1.34
CA TYR A 109 -7.66 -3.08 2.19
C TYR A 109 -6.89 -1.94 1.51
N PHE A 110 -5.70 -2.23 0.99
CA PHE A 110 -4.92 -1.28 0.21
C PHE A 110 -5.72 -0.69 -0.95
N SER A 111 -6.48 -1.51 -1.70
CA SER A 111 -7.26 -1.03 -2.84
C SER A 111 -8.36 -0.05 -2.44
N ARG A 112 -9.05 -0.33 -1.33
CA ARG A 112 -10.09 0.57 -0.79
C ARG A 112 -9.49 1.87 -0.30
N LEU A 113 -8.46 1.77 0.53
CA LEU A 113 -7.74 2.89 1.12
C LEU A 113 -7.14 3.80 0.05
N PHE A 114 -6.44 3.21 -0.92
CA PHE A 114 -5.83 3.93 -2.03
C PHE A 114 -6.87 4.72 -2.83
N LYS A 115 -8.01 4.10 -3.17
CA LYS A 115 -9.11 4.76 -3.87
C LYS A 115 -9.76 5.85 -3.02
N GLN A 116 -9.93 5.62 -1.72
CA GLN A 116 -10.51 6.60 -0.80
C GLN A 116 -9.65 7.86 -0.70
N GLN A 117 -8.33 7.71 -0.61
CA GLN A 117 -7.41 8.84 -0.43
C GLN A 117 -7.02 9.52 -1.73
N THR A 118 -6.85 8.78 -2.84
CA THR A 118 -6.43 9.33 -4.12
C THR A 118 -7.60 9.69 -5.04
N GLY A 119 -8.80 9.18 -4.77
CA GLY A 119 -9.98 9.30 -5.64
C GLY A 119 -9.97 8.36 -6.85
N GLU A 120 -8.87 7.69 -7.14
CA GLU A 120 -8.66 6.85 -8.32
C GLU A 120 -8.38 5.39 -7.95
N THR A 121 -8.69 4.45 -8.86
CA THR A 121 -8.24 3.08 -8.63
C THR A 121 -6.71 3.00 -8.78
N PHE A 122 -6.08 2.07 -8.09
CA PHE A 122 -4.64 1.83 -8.20
C PHE A 122 -4.16 1.70 -9.66
N LYS A 123 -4.91 0.95 -10.46
CA LYS A 123 -4.59 0.71 -11.88
C LYS A 123 -4.65 2.00 -12.71
N ASP A 124 -5.70 2.82 -12.50
CA ASP A 124 -5.86 4.07 -13.22
C ASP A 124 -4.80 5.08 -12.80
N TYR A 125 -4.50 5.16 -11.51
CA TYR A 125 -3.45 6.01 -10.98
C TYR A 125 -2.07 5.69 -11.58
N VAL A 126 -1.66 4.41 -11.57
CA VAL A 126 -0.39 3.98 -12.18
C VAL A 126 -0.35 4.32 -13.67
N MET A 127 -1.45 4.08 -14.39
CA MET A 127 -1.57 4.41 -15.80
C MET A 127 -1.42 5.92 -16.04
N MET A 128 -2.08 6.75 -15.26
CA MET A 128 -2.00 8.20 -15.38
C MET A 128 -0.60 8.73 -15.08
N GLU A 129 0.06 8.21 -14.04
CA GLU A 129 1.46 8.60 -13.73
C GLU A 129 2.43 8.19 -14.84
N LYS A 130 2.28 7.01 -15.43
CA LYS A 130 3.06 6.59 -16.61
C LYS A 130 2.85 7.54 -17.79
N MET A 131 1.62 7.98 -18.06
CA MET A 131 1.33 8.92 -19.15
C MET A 131 1.86 10.33 -18.84
N ARG A 132 1.76 10.81 -17.61
CA ARG A 132 2.35 12.08 -17.18
C ARG A 132 3.87 12.10 -17.37
N GLU A 133 4.54 11.00 -17.02
CA GLU A 133 5.99 10.89 -17.22
C GLU A 133 6.36 10.80 -18.72
N ALA A 134 5.55 10.08 -19.51
CA ALA A 134 5.73 10.05 -20.97
C ALA A 134 5.59 11.45 -21.60
N GLN A 135 4.61 12.24 -21.18
CA GLN A 135 4.42 13.63 -21.63
C GLN A 135 5.64 14.49 -21.30
N LYS A 136 6.20 14.37 -20.08
CA LYS A 136 7.43 15.10 -19.70
C LYS A 136 8.61 14.70 -20.58
N LEU A 137 8.79 13.40 -20.82
CA LEU A 137 9.88 12.92 -21.67
C LEU A 137 9.72 13.35 -23.14
N LEU A 138 8.48 13.38 -23.64
CA LEU A 138 8.19 13.84 -25.00
C LEU A 138 8.53 15.34 -25.18
N LYS A 139 8.26 16.17 -24.18
CA LYS A 139 8.56 17.62 -24.18
C LYS A 139 10.06 17.90 -24.01
N ASN A 140 10.70 17.21 -23.07
CA ASN A 140 12.00 17.58 -22.54
C ASN A 140 13.16 16.73 -23.09
N SER A 141 12.89 15.78 -24.00
CA SER A 141 13.94 14.92 -24.54
C SER A 141 13.79 14.66 -26.04
N ARG A 142 14.92 14.33 -26.69
CA ARG A 142 14.97 13.88 -28.09
C ARG A 142 14.88 12.35 -28.23
N LEU A 143 14.52 11.64 -27.17
CA LEU A 143 14.39 10.17 -27.18
C LEU A 143 13.32 9.75 -28.18
N SER A 144 13.52 8.63 -28.85
CA SER A 144 12.47 8.06 -29.72
C SER A 144 11.23 7.70 -28.90
N VAL A 145 10.06 7.74 -29.51
CA VAL A 145 8.80 7.44 -28.83
C VAL A 145 8.78 5.99 -28.30
N SER A 146 9.44 5.06 -29.00
CA SER A 146 9.59 3.67 -28.54
C SER A 146 10.44 3.57 -27.28
N ILE A 147 11.53 4.33 -27.19
CA ILE A 147 12.37 4.39 -25.97
C ILE A 147 11.58 4.99 -24.82
N ILE A 148 10.77 6.02 -25.06
CA ILE A 148 9.92 6.61 -24.03
C ILE A 148 8.89 5.59 -23.53
N ALA A 149 8.24 4.85 -24.44
CA ALA A 149 7.31 3.77 -24.07
C ALA A 149 7.97 2.77 -23.13
N SER A 150 9.17 2.26 -23.47
CA SER A 150 9.92 1.35 -22.60
C SER A 150 10.29 1.99 -21.26
N LYS A 151 10.72 3.26 -21.25
CA LYS A 151 11.08 3.97 -20.00
C LYS A 151 9.91 4.12 -19.02
N VAL A 152 8.69 4.21 -19.53
CA VAL A 152 7.48 4.24 -18.70
C VAL A 152 6.86 2.85 -18.51
N GLY A 153 7.59 1.79 -18.83
CA GLY A 153 7.21 0.40 -18.56
C GLY A 153 6.12 -0.13 -19.46
N TYR A 154 6.16 0.22 -20.75
CA TYR A 154 5.34 -0.40 -21.80
C TYR A 154 6.24 -1.19 -22.77
N ASP A 155 6.12 -2.50 -22.74
CA ASP A 155 6.82 -3.39 -23.67
C ASP A 155 6.21 -3.35 -25.08
N ASN A 156 4.91 -3.07 -25.17
CA ASN A 156 4.19 -3.00 -26.44
C ASN A 156 3.91 -1.54 -26.82
N PHE A 157 4.61 -1.09 -27.87
CA PHE A 157 4.48 0.28 -28.40
C PHE A 157 3.06 0.61 -28.90
N SER A 158 2.37 -0.35 -29.55
CA SER A 158 1.01 -0.12 -30.04
C SER A 158 0.03 0.09 -28.90
N HIS A 159 0.19 -0.67 -27.81
CA HIS A 159 -0.60 -0.49 -26.60
C HIS A 159 -0.32 0.86 -25.94
N PHE A 160 0.96 1.24 -25.80
CA PHE A 160 1.34 2.56 -25.32
C PHE A 160 0.68 3.69 -26.12
N SER A 161 0.81 3.66 -27.46
CA SER A 161 0.28 4.72 -28.34
C SER A 161 -1.25 4.83 -28.24
N LYS A 162 -1.96 3.71 -28.15
CA LYS A 162 -3.43 3.72 -27.94
C LYS A 162 -3.81 4.32 -26.60
N MET A 163 -3.11 3.95 -25.52
CA MET A 163 -3.38 4.48 -24.17
C MET A 163 -3.02 5.95 -24.08
N PHE A 164 -1.90 6.37 -24.65
CA PHE A 164 -1.50 7.78 -24.69
C PHE A 164 -2.54 8.64 -25.43
N LYS A 165 -2.97 8.19 -26.63
CA LYS A 165 -4.02 8.89 -27.38
C LYS A 165 -5.36 8.94 -26.65
N LYS A 166 -5.73 7.86 -25.94
CA LYS A 166 -6.97 7.84 -25.13
C LYS A 166 -6.98 8.88 -24.01
N ILE A 167 -5.81 9.19 -23.44
CA ILE A 167 -5.70 10.10 -22.30
C ILE A 167 -5.44 11.53 -22.73
N THR A 168 -4.72 11.75 -23.83
CA THR A 168 -4.27 13.07 -24.28
C THR A 168 -4.98 13.57 -25.53
N ASP A 169 -5.84 12.74 -26.13
CA ASP A 169 -6.50 12.94 -27.43
C ASP A 169 -5.54 13.08 -28.63
N GLN A 170 -4.22 12.94 -28.40
CA GLN A 170 -3.17 13.05 -29.39
C GLN A 170 -2.28 11.82 -29.40
N THR A 171 -1.74 11.48 -30.55
CA THR A 171 -0.66 10.48 -30.59
C THR A 171 0.61 11.04 -29.94
N PRO A 172 1.52 10.17 -29.44
CA PRO A 172 2.79 10.64 -28.87
C PRO A 172 3.62 11.49 -29.85
N GLN A 173 3.53 11.22 -31.15
CA GLN A 173 4.24 11.98 -32.18
C GLN A 173 3.62 13.36 -32.41
N GLU A 174 2.28 13.44 -32.45
CA GLU A 174 1.55 14.71 -32.56
C GLU A 174 1.83 15.57 -31.33
N TYR A 175 1.74 14.97 -30.12
CA TYR A 175 2.02 15.66 -28.87
C TYR A 175 3.41 16.29 -28.84
N ARG A 176 4.44 15.58 -29.33
CA ARG A 176 5.83 16.10 -29.42
C ARG A 176 5.97 17.29 -30.39
N LYS A 177 5.20 17.31 -31.48
CA LYS A 177 5.28 18.40 -32.47
C LYS A 177 4.69 19.71 -31.98
N VAL A 178 3.71 19.62 -31.09
CA VAL A 178 2.98 20.78 -30.55
C VAL A 178 3.66 21.39 -29.34
N HIS A 179 4.48 20.62 -28.64
CA HIS A 179 5.12 20.99 -27.37
C HIS A 179 6.64 20.88 -27.45
#